data_d5443290769e41cfe0c3fed912dc03ba
#
_entry.id   d5443290769e41cfe0c3fed912dc03ba
#
_cell.length_a   1.000
_cell.length_b   1.000
_cell.length_c   1.000
_cell.angle_alpha   90.00
_cell.angle_beta   90.00
_cell.angle_gamma   90.00
#
_symmetry.space_group_name_H-M   'P 1'
#
loop_
_entity.id
_entity.type
_entity.pdbx_description
1 polymer ?
#
loop_
_entity_poly.entity_id
_entity_poly.type
_entity_poly.pdbx_seq_one_letter_code
_entity_poly.pdbx_strand_id
1 'polypeptide(L)'
;MLKLLRFACIIFFASSAFATDNSLNITYVEPKTEIRNLIWEKRPVLVFSNSHLDPNLKQQIKMFASDPNALLSRDVQVFVDHTPEPNSNLRKRFRPKGFLIILIGKDGQIKLRKNTPWSAREITRVIDKGS
;
A
#
# COMPACT_ATOMS: atom_id res chain seq x y z
N MET A 1 58.27 -9.64 -12.24
CA MET A 1 57.68 -9.47 -12.11
C MET A 1 56.62 -9.30 -12.10
N LEU A 2 56.18 -9.39 -12.01
CA LEU A 2 55.23 -9.17 -11.92
C LEU A 2 54.17 -9.19 -12.04
N LYS A 3 53.56 -9.17 -11.80
CA LYS A 3 52.65 -9.05 -11.78
C LYS A 3 51.58 -8.93 -11.82
N LEU A 4 51.24 -8.99 -11.70
CA LEU A 4 50.32 -8.78 -11.64
C LEU A 4 49.24 -8.78 -11.71
N LEU A 5 48.73 -8.77 -11.51
CA LEU A 5 47.78 -8.66 -11.49
C LEU A 5 46.80 -8.67 -11.60
N ARG A 6 46.27 -8.78 -11.48
CA ARG A 6 45.36 -8.64 -11.54
C ARG A 6 44.35 -8.60 -11.52
N PHE A 7 43.77 -8.69 -11.30
CA PHE A 7 42.77 -8.59 -11.18
C PHE A 7 41.84 -8.46 -11.39
N ALA A 8 41.28 -8.46 -11.34
CA ALA A 8 40.50 -8.21 -11.60
C ALA A 8 39.43 -8.15 -11.37
N CYS A 9 39.04 -7.97 -11.16
CA CYS A 9 38.07 -7.76 -10.96
C CYS A 9 37.04 -7.79 -11.30
N ILE A 10 36.49 -7.95 -11.04
CA ILE A 10 35.58 -7.97 -11.34
C ILE A 10 34.49 -7.72 -11.21
N ILE A 11 33.93 -7.62 -11.14
CA ILE A 11 32.96 -7.23 -10.99
C ILE A 11 31.74 -7.49 -11.25
N PHE A 12 31.22 -7.68 -11.01
CA PHE A 12 30.14 -7.85 -11.22
C PHE A 12 29.12 -7.45 -11.05
N PHE A 13 28.59 -7.31 -10.89
CA PHE A 13 27.65 -6.87 -10.71
C PHE A 13 26.62 -6.93 -10.95
N ALA A 14 26.18 -7.05 -10.78
CA ALA A 14 25.35 -7.09 -10.88
C ALA A 14 24.38 -6.74 -11.24
N SER A 15 24.04 -6.74 -11.40
CA SER A 15 23.18 -6.30 -11.81
C SER A 15 22.00 -6.61 -11.58
N SER A 16 21.86 -6.85 -11.31
CA SER A 16 20.92 -7.18 -11.11
C SER A 16 20.00 -6.57 -10.75
N ALA A 17 19.95 -6.52 -10.62
CA ALA A 17 19.29 -5.99 -10.18
C ALA A 17 18.26 -5.33 -10.48
N PHE A 18 17.90 -5.35 -10.97
CA PHE A 18 17.01 -4.70 -11.18
C PHE A 18 15.96 -5.10 -11.39
N ALA A 19 15.89 -5.69 -10.99
CA ALA A 19 14.63 -6.21 -11.03
C ALA A 19 13.69 -5.17 -10.61
N THR A 20 12.82 -4.90 -11.39
CA THR A 20 11.76 -4.01 -11.05
C THR A 20 10.98 -4.66 -9.96
N ASP A 21 11.03 -4.11 -8.82
CA ASP A 21 10.19 -4.58 -7.74
C ASP A 21 8.79 -4.06 -7.99
N ASN A 22 7.93 -4.93 -8.51
CA ASN A 22 6.55 -4.61 -8.75
C ASN A 22 5.68 -4.84 -7.53
N SER A 23 6.28 -5.09 -6.38
CA SER A 23 5.52 -5.30 -5.17
C SER A 23 4.92 -3.98 -4.72
N LEU A 24 3.73 -4.07 -4.16
CA LEU A 24 3.03 -2.92 -3.64
C LEU A 24 3.63 -2.54 -2.29
N ASN A 25 4.04 -1.29 -2.17
CA ASN A 25 4.54 -0.79 -0.90
C ASN A 25 3.37 -0.48 0.01
N ILE A 26 3.39 -1.10 1.18
CA ILE A 26 2.38 -0.85 2.20
C ILE A 26 3.01 0.04 3.27
N THR A 27 2.36 1.17 3.55
CA THR A 27 2.75 2.07 4.61
C THR A 27 1.96 1.73 5.85
N TYR A 28 2.65 1.41 6.94
CA TYR A 28 1.97 1.17 8.21
C TYR A 28 1.74 2.50 8.91
N VAL A 29 0.51 2.70 9.36
CA VAL A 29 0.07 3.97 9.91
C VAL A 29 0.68 4.18 11.29
N GLU A 30 1.19 5.38 11.52
CA GLU A 30 1.68 5.84 12.81
C GLU A 30 0.69 6.82 13.42
N PRO A 31 0.85 7.16 14.70
CA PRO A 31 -0.15 8.02 15.34
C PRO A 31 -0.41 9.34 14.62
N LYS A 32 0.60 9.92 14.00
CA LYS A 32 0.47 11.23 13.35
C LYS A 32 0.42 11.15 11.82
N THR A 33 0.29 9.96 11.26
CA THR A 33 0.19 9.80 9.81
C THR A 33 -1.01 10.58 9.28
N GLU A 34 -0.80 11.32 8.19
CA GLU A 34 -1.83 12.08 7.49
C GLU A 34 -1.79 11.75 6.01
N ILE A 35 -2.92 12.00 5.33
CA ILE A 35 -3.01 11.74 3.90
C ILE A 35 -3.37 12.98 3.08
N ARG A 36 -3.52 14.13 3.72
CA ARG A 36 -3.92 15.36 3.02
C ARG A 36 -2.92 15.80 1.97
N ASN A 37 -1.64 15.55 2.23
CA ASN A 37 -0.59 15.93 1.30
C ASN A 37 -0.56 15.06 0.04
N LEU A 38 -1.42 14.04 -0.03
CA LEU A 38 -1.50 13.17 -1.20
C LEU A 38 -2.57 13.58 -2.19
N ILE A 39 -3.37 14.60 -1.87
CA ILE A 39 -4.44 15.08 -2.75
C ILE A 39 -3.85 15.46 -4.10
N TRP A 40 -4.48 14.97 -5.15
CA TRP A 40 -4.12 15.11 -6.55
C TRP A 40 -2.88 14.33 -6.99
N GLU A 41 -2.19 13.68 -6.05
CA GLU A 41 -1.00 12.87 -6.37
C GLU A 41 -1.26 11.38 -6.26
N LYS A 42 -2.00 10.97 -5.24
CA LYS A 42 -2.22 9.56 -4.96
C LYS A 42 -3.68 9.30 -4.61
N ARG A 43 -4.06 8.04 -4.73
CA ARG A 43 -5.34 7.54 -4.24
C ARG A 43 -5.06 6.65 -3.02
N PRO A 44 -5.21 7.19 -1.81
CA PRO A 44 -4.98 6.36 -0.62
C PRO A 44 -6.03 5.26 -0.51
N VAL A 45 -5.57 4.06 -0.19
CA VAL A 45 -6.44 2.98 0.25
C VAL A 45 -6.07 2.70 1.69
N LEU A 46 -7.01 2.91 2.59
CA LEU A 46 -6.80 2.74 4.03
C LEU A 46 -7.40 1.41 4.45
N VAL A 47 -6.62 0.61 5.16
CA VAL A 47 -7.08 -0.67 5.68
C VAL A 47 -6.90 -0.65 7.18
N PHE A 48 -8.02 -0.74 7.91
CA PHE A 48 -8.01 -0.77 9.37
C PHE A 48 -8.38 -2.16 9.85
N SER A 49 -7.74 -2.58 10.93
CA SER A 49 -8.16 -3.77 11.67
C SER A 49 -7.77 -3.59 13.12
N ASN A 50 -8.34 -4.41 14.00
CA ASN A 50 -8.03 -4.33 15.43
C ASN A 50 -6.84 -5.18 15.83
N SER A 51 -6.30 -5.96 14.90
CA SER A 51 -5.17 -6.84 15.16
C SER A 51 -4.47 -7.18 13.85
N HIS A 52 -3.16 -7.38 13.91
CA HIS A 52 -2.41 -7.87 12.75
C HIS A 52 -2.79 -9.33 12.43
N LEU A 53 -3.50 -10.00 13.31
CA LEU A 53 -3.95 -11.39 13.11
C LEU A 53 -5.35 -11.47 12.51
N ASP A 54 -5.99 -10.35 12.25
CA ASP A 54 -7.34 -10.33 11.68
C ASP A 54 -7.35 -11.07 10.34
N PRO A 55 -8.18 -12.13 10.19
CA PRO A 55 -8.25 -12.85 8.93
C PRO A 55 -8.62 -11.98 7.74
N ASN A 56 -9.47 -10.98 7.94
CA ASN A 56 -9.86 -10.06 6.87
C ASN A 56 -8.66 -9.23 6.41
N LEU A 57 -7.83 -8.79 7.35
CA LEU A 57 -6.62 -8.06 6.99
C LEU A 57 -5.66 -8.94 6.19
N LYS A 58 -5.45 -10.17 6.64
CA LYS A 58 -4.57 -11.10 5.93
C LYS A 58 -5.07 -11.36 4.52
N GLN A 59 -6.37 -11.55 4.37
CA GLN A 59 -6.97 -11.77 3.06
C GLN A 59 -6.83 -10.54 2.18
N GLN A 60 -7.05 -9.35 2.74
CA GLN A 60 -6.93 -8.10 1.99
C GLN A 60 -5.51 -7.90 1.46
N ILE A 61 -4.51 -8.14 2.29
CA ILE A 61 -3.12 -7.99 1.87
C ILE A 61 -2.79 -8.99 0.76
N LYS A 62 -3.30 -10.22 0.89
CA LYS A 62 -3.09 -11.23 -0.12
C LYS A 62 -3.75 -10.83 -1.45
N MET A 63 -4.93 -10.26 -1.40
CA MET A 63 -5.63 -9.78 -2.59
C MET A 63 -4.84 -8.67 -3.29
N PHE A 64 -4.28 -7.74 -2.53
CA PHE A 64 -3.46 -6.68 -3.10
C PHE A 64 -2.20 -7.26 -3.74
N ALA A 65 -1.58 -8.23 -3.08
CA ALA A 65 -0.34 -8.83 -3.57
C ALA A 65 -0.54 -9.64 -4.85
N SER A 66 -1.77 -10.04 -5.16
CA SER A 66 -2.03 -10.82 -6.36
C SER A 66 -2.02 -9.97 -7.64
N ASP A 67 -2.20 -8.65 -7.53
CA ASP A 67 -2.19 -7.78 -8.70
C ASP A 67 -1.73 -6.37 -8.30
N PRO A 68 -0.46 -6.23 -7.91
CA PRO A 68 0.03 -4.92 -7.47
C PRO A 68 0.08 -3.89 -8.59
N ASN A 69 0.32 -4.32 -9.82
CA ASN A 69 0.44 -3.38 -10.94
C ASN A 69 -0.85 -2.65 -11.23
N ALA A 70 -1.98 -3.31 -11.06
CA ALA A 70 -3.28 -2.67 -11.27
C ALA A 70 -3.47 -1.48 -10.34
N LEU A 71 -2.99 -1.60 -9.11
CA LEU A 71 -3.08 -0.52 -8.13
C LEU A 71 -2.01 0.54 -8.38
N LEU A 72 -0.78 0.12 -8.61
CA LEU A 72 0.33 1.05 -8.82
C LEU A 72 0.11 1.92 -10.04
N SER A 73 -0.44 1.37 -11.13
CA SER A 73 -0.68 2.13 -12.34
C SER A 73 -1.77 3.19 -12.17
N ARG A 74 -2.54 3.12 -11.09
CA ARG A 74 -3.58 4.09 -10.77
C ARG A 74 -3.20 4.96 -9.58
N ASP A 75 -1.92 5.01 -9.26
CA ASP A 75 -1.38 5.83 -8.17
C ASP A 75 -2.00 5.50 -6.82
N VAL A 76 -2.35 4.24 -6.61
CA VAL A 76 -2.86 3.80 -5.31
C VAL A 76 -1.69 3.66 -4.34
N GLN A 77 -1.87 4.18 -3.15
CA GLN A 77 -0.95 3.97 -2.03
C GLN A 77 -1.74 3.35 -0.88
N VAL A 78 -1.25 2.19 -0.40
CA VAL A 78 -1.95 1.44 0.64
C VAL A 78 -1.39 1.78 2.01
N PHE A 79 -2.28 2.10 2.93
CA PHE A 79 -1.96 2.35 4.33
C PHE A 79 -2.67 1.32 5.19
N VAL A 80 -1.95 0.68 6.09
CA VAL A 80 -2.51 -0.32 7.00
C VAL A 80 -2.37 0.16 8.43
N ASP A 81 -3.46 0.13 9.17
CA ASP A 81 -3.50 0.45 10.59
C ASP A 81 -4.14 -0.73 11.31
N HIS A 82 -3.32 -1.56 11.96
CA HIS A 82 -3.79 -2.74 12.68
C HIS A 82 -3.60 -2.63 14.19
N THR A 83 -3.29 -1.44 14.67
CA THR A 83 -3.08 -1.20 16.09
C THR A 83 -4.05 -0.13 16.59
N PRO A 84 -5.10 -0.54 17.33
CA PRO A 84 -6.05 0.46 17.84
C PRO A 84 -5.45 1.40 18.88
N GLU A 85 -4.37 0.98 19.52
CA GLU A 85 -3.68 1.83 20.49
C GLU A 85 -2.20 1.97 20.10
N PRO A 86 -1.66 3.19 20.06
CA PRO A 86 -2.35 4.46 20.27
C PRO A 86 -3.31 4.78 19.12
N ASN A 87 -4.37 5.51 19.42
CA ASN A 87 -5.40 5.85 18.45
C ASN A 87 -4.86 6.86 17.43
N SER A 88 -4.60 6.42 16.21
CA SER A 88 -4.00 7.27 15.17
C SER A 88 -4.96 8.37 14.73
N ASN A 89 -4.40 9.42 14.10
CA ASN A 89 -5.21 10.50 13.53
C ASN A 89 -6.20 9.95 12.50
N LEU A 90 -5.80 8.97 11.71
CA LEU A 90 -6.67 8.38 10.72
C LEU A 90 -7.80 7.58 11.37
N ARG A 91 -7.52 6.85 12.47
CA ARG A 91 -8.57 6.16 13.21
C ARG A 91 -9.58 7.14 13.81
N LYS A 92 -9.09 8.26 14.34
CA LYS A 92 -9.97 9.28 14.91
C LYS A 92 -10.90 9.85 13.84
N ARG A 93 -10.37 10.00 12.62
CA ARG A 93 -11.12 10.57 11.52
C ARG A 93 -12.15 9.60 10.95
N PHE A 94 -11.75 8.36 10.69
CA PHE A 94 -12.58 7.40 9.99
C PHE A 94 -13.36 6.46 10.89
N ARG A 95 -12.98 6.36 12.16
CA ARG A 95 -13.70 5.63 13.20
C ARG A 95 -14.03 4.18 12.81
N PRO A 96 -13.01 3.37 12.49
CA PRO A 96 -13.27 1.98 12.19
C PRO A 96 -13.73 1.24 13.45
N LYS A 97 -14.64 0.29 13.27
CA LYS A 97 -15.09 -0.55 14.38
C LYS A 97 -14.42 -1.91 14.38
N GLY A 98 -13.93 -2.32 13.27
CA GLY A 98 -13.23 -3.58 13.09
C GLY A 98 -12.51 -3.48 11.76
N PHE A 99 -12.55 -4.53 10.96
CA PHE A 99 -11.97 -4.44 9.62
C PHE A 99 -12.72 -3.41 8.80
N LEU A 100 -11.96 -2.54 8.14
CA LEU A 100 -12.53 -1.50 7.30
C LEU A 100 -11.54 -1.18 6.17
N ILE A 101 -12.04 -1.15 4.93
CA ILE A 101 -11.25 -0.68 3.80
C ILE A 101 -11.93 0.57 3.23
N ILE A 102 -11.12 1.59 2.96
CA ILE A 102 -11.58 2.86 2.42
C ILE A 102 -10.73 3.23 1.23
N LEU A 103 -11.36 3.53 0.11
CA LEU A 103 -10.67 4.11 -1.06
C LEU A 103 -10.94 5.60 -1.06
N ILE A 104 -9.86 6.39 -1.11
CA ILE A 104 -9.94 7.84 -1.21
C ILE A 104 -9.50 8.22 -2.63
N GLY A 105 -10.27 9.06 -3.29
CA GLY A 105 -9.91 9.55 -4.61
C GLY A 105 -8.81 10.59 -4.56
N LYS A 106 -8.28 10.96 -5.72
CA LYS A 106 -7.26 12.01 -5.78
C LYS A 106 -7.79 13.36 -5.30
N ASP A 107 -9.11 13.54 -5.36
CA ASP A 107 -9.77 14.75 -4.84
C ASP A 107 -9.93 14.75 -3.33
N GLY A 108 -9.45 13.70 -2.66
CA GLY A 108 -9.54 13.61 -1.20
C GLY A 108 -10.86 13.09 -0.68
N GLN A 109 -11.77 12.69 -1.55
CA GLN A 109 -13.10 12.23 -1.12
C GLN A 109 -13.18 10.72 -1.07
N ILE A 110 -14.01 10.21 -0.17
CA ILE A 110 -14.23 8.77 -0.03
C ILE A 110 -15.00 8.28 -1.25
N LYS A 111 -14.44 7.28 -1.91
CA LYS A 111 -15.07 6.63 -3.07
C LYS A 111 -15.63 5.26 -2.73
N LEU A 112 -15.10 4.64 -1.68
CA LEU A 112 -15.51 3.31 -1.24
C LEU A 112 -15.24 3.18 0.24
N ARG A 113 -16.19 2.57 0.96
CA ARG A 113 -16.02 2.27 2.39
C ARG A 113 -16.75 0.95 2.67
N LYS A 114 -15.98 -0.10 2.98
CA LYS A 114 -16.53 -1.44 3.17
C LYS A 114 -15.88 -2.13 4.36
N ASN A 115 -16.63 -2.99 5.01
CA ASN A 115 -16.12 -3.75 6.15
C ASN A 115 -15.78 -5.20 5.79
N THR A 116 -15.60 -5.48 4.52
CA THR A 116 -15.13 -6.78 4.02
C THR A 116 -13.99 -6.53 3.04
N PRO A 117 -13.09 -7.53 2.85
CA PRO A 117 -12.00 -7.35 1.87
C PRO A 117 -12.51 -7.17 0.45
N TRP A 118 -11.78 -6.36 -0.31
CA TRP A 118 -12.07 -6.09 -1.71
C TRP A 118 -10.82 -6.34 -2.54
N SER A 119 -10.99 -7.00 -3.68
CA SER A 119 -9.88 -7.32 -4.56
C SER A 119 -9.35 -6.07 -5.26
N ALA A 120 -8.12 -6.15 -5.75
CA ALA A 120 -7.55 -5.08 -6.55
C ALA A 120 -8.42 -4.76 -7.75
N ARG A 121 -8.98 -5.80 -8.38
CA ARG A 121 -9.84 -5.63 -9.55
C ARG A 121 -11.11 -4.84 -9.21
N GLU A 122 -11.72 -5.16 -8.06
CA GLU A 122 -12.92 -4.44 -7.64
C GLU A 122 -12.60 -2.98 -7.34
N ILE A 123 -11.48 -2.73 -6.69
CA ILE A 123 -11.05 -1.37 -6.36
C ILE A 123 -10.75 -0.57 -7.63
N THR A 124 -10.02 -1.16 -8.57
CA THR A 124 -9.70 -0.46 -9.81
C THR A 124 -10.95 -0.17 -10.65
N ARG A 125 -11.95 -1.04 -10.54
CA ARG A 125 -13.20 -0.79 -11.23
C ARG A 125 -13.90 0.45 -10.69
N VAL A 126 -13.86 0.65 -9.38
CA VAL A 126 -14.43 1.87 -8.77
C VAL A 126 -13.64 3.10 -9.24
N ILE A 127 -12.32 3.01 -9.26
CA ILE A 127 -11.46 4.10 -9.71
C ILE A 127 -11.77 4.46 -11.16
N ASP A 128 -11.85 3.47 -12.03
CA ASP A 128 -12.00 3.70 -13.46
C ASP A 128 -13.37 4.28 -13.80
N LYS A 129 -14.37 4.03 -12.98
CA LYS A 129 -15.72 4.59 -13.21
C LYS A 129 -15.88 5.99 -12.67
N GLY A 130 -15.20 6.31 -11.58
CA GLY A 130 -15.47 7.50 -10.80
C GLY A 130 -14.53 8.66 -10.98
N SER A 131 -13.50 8.50 -11.79
CA SER A 131 -12.53 9.60 -11.89
C SER A 131 -12.02 9.83 -13.30
#